data_22b6883008ec87ce127d6b477c9c8801
#
_entry.id   22b6883008ec87ce127d6b477c9c8801
#
_cell.length_a   1.000
_cell.length_b   1.000
_cell.length_c   1.000
_cell.angle_alpha   90.00
_cell.angle_beta   90.00
_cell.angle_gamma   90.00
#
_symmetry.space_group_name_H-M   'P 1'
#
loop_
_entity.id
_entity.type
_entity.pdbx_description
1 polymer ?
#
loop_
_entity_poly.entity_id
_entity_poly.type
_entity_poly.pdbx_seq_one_letter_code
_entity_poly.pdbx_strand_id
1 'polypeptide(L)'
;MVNPYLIHPATIMAKIREAASIHTYRLRLNDEETRRNFRFTAGQFNMVYLFGVGEVAISIVSDPEEPERLDHTIRSVGRVTSAIAQLQAGETLGIRGPFGQGW
;
A
#
# COMPACT_ATOMS: atom_id res chain seq x y z
N MET A 1 -5.10 4.39 17.87
CA MET A 1 -5.44 3.38 16.86
C MET A 1 -5.75 4.06 15.55
N VAL A 2 -5.23 3.52 14.46
CA VAL A 2 -5.50 4.04 13.12
C VAL A 2 -6.88 3.57 12.68
N ASN A 3 -7.72 4.50 12.21
CA ASN A 3 -9.05 4.18 11.70
C ASN A 3 -8.93 3.51 10.32
N PRO A 4 -9.29 2.22 10.17
CA PRO A 4 -9.11 1.51 8.90
C PRO A 4 -10.09 1.95 7.80
N TYR A 5 -11.07 2.77 8.12
CA TYR A 5 -12.05 3.26 7.14
C TYR A 5 -11.65 4.60 6.53
N LEU A 6 -10.64 5.26 7.10
CA LEU A 6 -10.12 6.52 6.55
C LEU A 6 -8.98 6.23 5.58
N ILE A 7 -8.99 6.94 4.46
CA ILE A 7 -7.91 6.84 3.48
C ILE A 7 -6.78 7.77 3.92
N HIS A 8 -5.58 7.22 4.09
CA HIS A 8 -4.41 7.97 4.48
C HIS A 8 -3.44 8.07 3.30
N PRO A 9 -3.02 9.29 2.92
CA PRO A 9 -2.03 9.44 1.85
C PRO A 9 -0.70 8.78 2.21
N ALA A 10 -0.10 8.12 1.22
CA ALA A 10 1.20 7.50 1.36
C ALA A 10 2.04 7.83 0.13
N THR A 11 3.34 8.01 0.35
CA THR A 11 4.28 8.31 -0.73
C THR A 11 4.97 7.02 -1.17
N ILE A 12 5.10 6.84 -2.48
CA ILE A 12 5.88 5.74 -3.05
C ILE A 12 7.35 6.09 -2.85
N MET A 13 8.02 5.35 -1.96
CA MET A 13 9.43 5.55 -1.67
C MET A 13 10.33 4.81 -2.65
N ALA A 14 9.86 3.67 -3.16
CA ALA A 14 10.58 2.88 -4.14
C ALA A 14 9.58 2.07 -4.97
N LYS A 15 9.92 1.84 -6.23
CA LYS A 15 9.17 0.98 -7.14
C LYS A 15 10.14 -0.04 -7.67
N ILE A 16 9.93 -1.31 -7.33
CA ILE A 16 10.85 -2.40 -7.63
C ILE A 16 10.19 -3.34 -8.63
N ARG A 17 10.81 -3.51 -9.78
CA ARG A 17 10.30 -4.45 -10.79
C ARG A 17 10.64 -5.87 -10.35
N GLU A 18 9.61 -6.69 -10.17
CA GLU A 18 9.77 -8.10 -9.80
C GLU A 18 9.74 -9.00 -11.04
N ALA A 19 8.87 -8.67 -11.98
CA ALA A 19 8.69 -9.40 -13.23
C ALA A 19 7.97 -8.48 -14.20
N ALA A 20 7.71 -8.95 -15.42
CA ALA A 20 6.88 -8.21 -16.36
C ALA A 20 5.50 -7.98 -15.73
N SER A 21 5.06 -6.73 -15.72
CA SER A 21 3.76 -6.31 -15.16
C SER A 21 3.58 -6.56 -13.67
N ILE A 22 4.65 -6.86 -12.92
CA ILE A 22 4.60 -7.04 -11.47
C ILE A 22 5.64 -6.13 -10.82
N HIS A 23 5.18 -5.25 -9.92
CA HIS A 23 6.06 -4.35 -9.18
C HIS A 23 5.74 -4.39 -7.69
N THR A 24 6.75 -4.20 -6.87
CA THR A 24 6.59 -3.97 -5.44
C THR A 24 6.74 -2.48 -5.19
N TYR A 25 5.75 -1.91 -4.49
CA TYR A 25 5.74 -0.49 -4.13
C TYR A 25 6.02 -0.39 -2.65
N ARG A 26 7.09 0.28 -2.30
CA ARG A 26 7.41 0.59 -0.91
C ARG A 26 6.78 1.91 -0.56
N LEU A 27 5.81 1.88 0.36
CA LEU A 27 5.02 3.03 0.72
C LEU A 27 5.37 3.50 2.13
N ARG A 28 5.24 4.80 2.34
CA ARG A 28 5.38 5.43 3.63
C ARG A 28 4.19 6.37 3.85
N LEU A 29 3.44 6.14 4.93
CA LEU A 29 2.32 7.02 5.28
C LEU A 29 2.86 8.42 5.54
N ASN A 30 2.18 9.44 4.97
CA ASN A 30 2.68 10.82 5.03
C ASN A 30 2.52 11.43 6.42
N ASP A 31 1.38 11.17 7.08
CA ASP A 31 1.13 11.69 8.42
C ASP A 31 1.96 10.95 9.45
N GLU A 32 2.78 11.68 10.19
CA GLU A 32 3.71 11.08 11.15
C GLU A 32 3.00 10.32 12.26
N GLU A 33 1.92 10.87 12.80
CA GLU A 33 1.18 10.20 13.87
C GLU A 33 0.53 8.92 13.37
N THR A 34 -0.11 8.96 12.21
CA THR A 34 -0.70 7.78 11.58
C THR A 34 0.37 6.72 11.32
N ARG A 35 1.51 7.13 10.79
CA ARG A 35 2.62 6.23 10.49
C ARG A 35 3.14 5.53 11.74
N ARG A 36 3.29 6.27 12.83
CA ARG A 36 3.79 5.72 14.11
C ARG A 36 2.82 4.74 14.74
N ASN A 37 1.53 4.91 14.50
CA ASN A 37 0.50 4.10 15.14
C ASN A 37 0.00 2.96 14.27
N PHE A 38 0.38 2.91 13.00
CA PHE A 38 -0.03 1.84 12.10
C PHE A 38 0.64 0.54 12.50
N ARG A 39 -0.17 -0.51 12.66
CA ARG A 39 0.32 -1.85 13.02
C ARG A 39 -0.43 -2.87 12.18
N PHE A 40 0.30 -3.88 11.72
CA PHE A 40 -0.29 -4.99 10.97
C PHE A 40 0.38 -6.30 11.35
N THR A 41 -0.28 -7.41 11.02
CA THR A 41 0.26 -8.74 11.18
C THR A 41 0.44 -9.37 9.80
N ALA A 42 1.33 -10.36 9.71
CA ALA A 42 1.56 -11.07 8.45
C ALA A 42 0.25 -11.64 7.91
N GLY A 43 0.00 -11.48 6.63
CA GLY A 43 -1.21 -11.95 5.96
C GLY A 43 -2.33 -10.94 5.88
N GLN A 44 -2.22 -9.80 6.54
CA GLN A 44 -3.21 -8.73 6.40
C GLN A 44 -3.01 -7.98 5.08
N PHE A 45 -4.05 -7.25 4.67
CA PHE A 45 -4.03 -6.45 3.44
C PHE A 45 -4.50 -5.03 3.71
N ASN A 46 -4.16 -4.14 2.80
CA ASN A 46 -4.70 -2.79 2.75
C ASN A 46 -5.55 -2.64 1.49
N MET A 47 -6.52 -1.73 1.54
CA MET A 47 -7.10 -1.18 0.33
C MET A 47 -6.15 -0.10 -0.17
N VAL A 48 -5.64 -0.28 -1.38
CA VAL A 48 -4.75 0.68 -2.05
C VAL A 48 -5.60 1.51 -2.99
N TYR A 49 -5.62 2.81 -2.77
CA TYR A 49 -6.51 3.74 -3.45
C TYR A 49 -5.73 4.68 -4.36
N LEU A 50 -6.15 4.76 -5.63
CA LEU A 50 -5.63 5.74 -6.57
C LEU A 50 -6.73 6.78 -6.82
N PHE A 51 -6.47 8.02 -6.44
CA PHE A 51 -7.44 9.10 -6.52
C PHE A 51 -7.93 9.29 -7.96
N GLY A 52 -9.25 9.33 -8.10
CA GLY A 52 -9.89 9.49 -9.41
C GLY A 52 -10.05 8.21 -10.21
N VAL A 53 -9.54 7.08 -9.72
CA VAL A 53 -9.58 5.80 -10.43
C VAL A 53 -10.31 4.73 -9.63
N GLY A 54 -9.92 4.51 -8.38
CA GLY A 54 -10.57 3.51 -7.53
C GLY A 54 -9.59 2.85 -6.56
N GLU A 55 -10.03 1.75 -5.94
CA GLU A 55 -9.21 1.04 -4.97
C GLU A 55 -9.19 -0.46 -5.24
N VAL A 56 -8.18 -1.13 -4.69
CA VAL A 56 -7.97 -2.56 -4.84
C VAL A 56 -7.34 -3.12 -3.56
N ALA A 57 -7.74 -4.33 -3.18
CA ALA A 57 -7.20 -5.01 -2.00
C ALA A 57 -5.85 -5.64 -2.35
N ILE A 58 -4.81 -5.28 -1.63
CA ILE A 58 -3.45 -5.80 -1.85
C ILE A 58 -2.84 -6.21 -0.52
N SER A 59 -2.30 -7.42 -0.46
CA SER A 59 -1.62 -7.92 0.74
C SER A 59 -0.39 -7.08 1.08
N ILE A 60 -0.16 -6.91 2.39
CA ILE A 60 1.06 -6.29 2.88
C ILE A 60 2.13 -7.37 2.92
N VAL A 61 3.23 -7.18 2.20
CA VAL A 61 4.28 -8.20 2.06
C VAL A 61 5.57 -7.84 2.79
N SER A 62 5.58 -6.70 3.47
CA SER A 62 6.73 -6.30 4.27
C SER A 62 6.66 -6.86 5.70
N ASP A 63 7.73 -6.64 6.46
CA ASP A 63 7.89 -7.17 7.81
C ASP A 63 7.02 -6.41 8.82
N PRO A 64 6.11 -7.09 9.54
CA PRO A 64 5.31 -6.45 10.60
C PRO A 64 6.16 -5.83 11.73
N GLU A 65 7.39 -6.29 11.91
CA GLU A 65 8.32 -5.70 12.90
C GLU A 65 8.82 -4.32 12.47
N GLU A 66 8.62 -3.95 11.21
CA GLU A 66 8.95 -2.62 10.67
C GLU A 66 7.68 -1.96 10.12
N PRO A 67 6.71 -1.63 10.98
CA PRO A 67 5.37 -1.25 10.52
C PRO A 67 5.30 0.11 9.81
N GLU A 68 6.35 0.92 9.87
CA GLU A 68 6.39 2.20 9.16
C GLU A 68 6.68 2.03 7.67
N ARG A 69 7.12 0.83 7.26
CA ARG A 69 7.36 0.49 5.87
C ARG A 69 6.26 -0.47 5.41
N LEU A 70 5.56 -0.08 4.35
CA LEU A 70 4.47 -0.87 3.81
C LEU A 70 4.80 -1.24 2.36
N ASP A 71 5.14 -2.52 2.13
CA ASP A 71 5.40 -3.00 0.79
C ASP A 71 4.19 -3.74 0.25
N HIS A 72 3.84 -3.43 -1.00
CA HIS A 72 2.73 -4.05 -1.70
C HIS A 72 3.20 -4.49 -3.08
N THR A 73 3.08 -5.79 -3.37
CA THR A 73 3.41 -6.34 -4.70
C THR A 73 2.14 -6.39 -5.51
N ILE A 74 2.12 -5.69 -6.64
CA ILE A 74 0.91 -5.50 -7.44
C ILE A 74 1.16 -5.95 -8.87
N ARG A 75 0.28 -6.84 -9.37
CA ARG A 75 0.25 -7.24 -10.76
C ARG A 75 -0.70 -6.31 -11.53
N SER A 76 -0.24 -5.80 -12.66
CA SER A 76 -1.02 -4.93 -13.53
C SER A 76 -1.98 -5.76 -14.39
N VAL A 77 -3.18 -6.04 -13.84
CA VAL A 77 -4.15 -6.93 -14.50
C VAL A 77 -5.52 -6.31 -14.71
N GLY A 78 -5.81 -5.16 -14.12
CA GLY A 78 -7.11 -4.51 -14.21
C GLY A 78 -6.98 -3.01 -14.34
N ARG A 79 -8.13 -2.32 -14.34
CA ARG A 79 -8.15 -0.86 -14.54
C ARG A 79 -7.36 -0.11 -13.45
N VAL A 80 -7.62 -0.43 -12.19
CA VAL A 80 -6.95 0.26 -11.07
C VAL A 80 -5.47 -0.12 -11.02
N THR A 81 -5.14 -1.40 -11.09
CA THR A 81 -3.75 -1.86 -10.99
C THR A 81 -2.91 -1.38 -12.18
N SER A 82 -3.51 -1.30 -13.37
CA SER A 82 -2.81 -0.78 -14.54
C SER A 82 -2.54 0.72 -14.42
N ALA A 83 -3.47 1.47 -13.82
CA ALA A 83 -3.26 2.90 -13.56
C ALA A 83 -2.17 3.09 -12.49
N ILE A 84 -2.16 2.27 -11.43
CA ILE A 84 -1.10 2.32 -10.42
C ILE A 84 0.27 2.04 -11.05
N ALA A 85 0.33 1.15 -12.04
CA ALA A 85 1.58 0.81 -12.72
C ALA A 85 2.21 2.00 -13.46
N GLN A 86 1.46 3.07 -13.70
CA GLN A 86 1.99 4.29 -14.32
C GLN A 86 2.67 5.21 -13.31
N LEU A 87 2.47 4.98 -12.02
CA LEU A 87 3.04 5.84 -10.98
C LEU A 87 4.52 5.50 -10.76
N GLN A 88 5.26 6.52 -10.33
CA GLN A 88 6.69 6.43 -10.04
C GLN A 88 6.96 6.78 -8.58
N ALA A 89 8.17 6.50 -8.12
CA ALA A 89 8.62 6.94 -6.80
C ALA A 89 8.41 8.45 -6.66
N GLY A 90 7.94 8.87 -5.49
CA GLY A 90 7.60 10.26 -5.20
C GLY A 90 6.12 10.57 -5.36
N GLU A 91 5.37 9.74 -6.07
CA GLU A 91 3.95 9.96 -6.24
C GLU A 91 3.16 9.35 -5.08
N THR A 92 1.88 9.69 -4.98
CA THR A 92 1.04 9.41 -3.82
C THR A 92 -0.04 8.38 -4.15
N LEU A 93 -0.20 7.41 -3.25
CA LEU A 93 -1.35 6.50 -3.21
C LEU A 93 -2.08 6.72 -1.89
N GLY A 94 -3.33 6.28 -1.83
CA GLY A 94 -4.07 6.25 -0.57
C GLY A 94 -4.04 4.85 0.03
N ILE A 95 -4.02 4.76 1.35
CA ILE A 95 -4.03 3.49 2.08
C ILE A 95 -5.14 3.55 3.12
N ARG A 96 -5.96 2.53 3.16
CA ARG A 96 -6.85 2.31 4.31
C ARG A 96 -6.76 0.85 4.73
N GLY A 97 -6.71 0.64 6.03
CA GLY A 97 -6.55 -0.68 6.63
C GLY A 97 -5.85 -0.59 7.98
N PRO A 98 -5.25 -1.69 8.44
CA PRO A 98 -5.19 -3.00 7.76
C PRO A 98 -6.48 -3.80 7.94
N PHE A 99 -6.69 -4.77 7.06
CA PHE A 99 -7.83 -5.68 7.09
C PHE A 99 -7.38 -7.13 7.08
N GLY A 100 -8.30 -8.03 7.45
CA GLY A 100 -8.01 -9.46 7.49
C GLY A 100 -7.49 -9.90 8.84
N GLN A 101 -7.46 -11.23 9.04
CA GLN A 101 -7.06 -11.81 10.34
C GLN A 101 -5.55 -12.01 10.47
N GLY A 102 -4.83 -12.05 9.35
CA GLY A 102 -3.43 -12.42 9.33
C GLY A 102 -3.25 -13.93 9.45
N TRP A 103 -1.98 -14.34 9.55
CA TRP A 103 -1.61 -15.76 9.71
C TRP A 103 -1.70 -16.24 11.13
#